data_3e8551efba5aabebe70b5369e694a042
#
_entry.id   3e8551efba5aabebe70b5369e694a042
#
_cell.length_a   1.000
_cell.length_b   1.000
_cell.length_c   1.000
_cell.angle_alpha   90.00
_cell.angle_beta   90.00
_cell.angle_gamma   90.00
#
_symmetry.space_group_name_H-M   'P 1'
#
loop_
_entity.id
_entity.type
_entity.pdbx_description
1 polymer ?
#
loop_
_entity_poly.entity_id
_entity_poly.type
_entity_poly.pdbx_seq_one_letter_code
_entity_poly.pdbx_strand_id
1 'polypeptide(L)'
;VTFIAVKGINKIAKITAVGGIAVMGLNLVLLLVSGAILLLNGGHFAQPLNFTLSPNPGYQSGMAMLSFVVFAIFAYGGIEAVGGLVDKTDKPEKNFAKGIIIAAIVISIGYSLAIVLWGVSANWQQVLGARSTNLGNITYVLMTSLGATLGQALHLTPAASALTGVWFARITGLSMFLAYTGAFFTLSYSPLKAIIQGTPKALWPSVMTRLNVNGMPAAAMWLQCLLVGVFIVLVSFGGDSASAFYNKLTLMANVSM
;
A
#
# COMPACT_ATOMS: atom_id res chain seq x y z
N VAL A 1 2.24 13.02 12.40
CA VAL A 1 1.14 12.04 12.56
C VAL A 1 0.64 12.04 14.00
N THR A 2 1.44 11.68 14.99
CA THR A 2 1.04 11.56 16.41
C THR A 2 0.33 12.81 16.93
N PHE A 3 0.85 14.03 16.65
CA PHE A 3 0.24 15.29 17.06
C PHE A 3 -1.20 15.48 16.54
N ILE A 4 -1.50 15.00 15.34
CA ILE A 4 -2.85 15.05 14.78
C ILE A 4 -3.70 13.91 15.33
N ALA A 5 -3.13 12.70 15.43
CA ALA A 5 -3.82 11.50 15.88
C ALA A 5 -4.34 11.65 17.34
N VAL A 6 -3.57 12.29 18.21
CA VAL A 6 -3.97 12.60 19.60
C VAL A 6 -5.23 13.50 19.67
N LYS A 7 -5.55 14.22 18.59
CA LYS A 7 -6.73 15.10 18.49
C LYS A 7 -8.06 14.37 18.18
N GLY A 8 -8.03 13.04 18.05
CA GLY A 8 -9.20 12.19 18.01
C GLY A 8 -9.43 11.42 16.71
N ILE A 9 -10.18 10.35 16.87
CA ILE A 9 -10.44 9.35 15.82
C ILE A 9 -11.17 9.91 14.59
N ASN A 10 -12.05 10.89 14.76
CA ASN A 10 -12.80 11.45 13.64
C ASN A 10 -11.90 12.13 12.60
N LYS A 11 -10.79 12.74 13.05
CA LYS A 11 -9.81 13.33 12.14
C LYS A 11 -9.02 12.25 11.40
N ILE A 12 -8.65 11.18 12.11
CA ILE A 12 -7.98 10.01 11.53
C ILE A 12 -8.87 9.40 10.45
N ALA A 13 -10.14 9.12 10.78
CA ALA A 13 -11.09 8.51 9.85
C ALA A 13 -11.27 9.32 8.56
N LYS A 14 -11.36 10.66 8.65
CA LYS A 14 -11.46 11.52 7.48
C LYS A 14 -10.21 11.45 6.59
N ILE A 15 -9.02 11.51 7.18
CA ILE A 15 -7.75 11.43 6.43
C ILE A 15 -7.62 10.06 5.76
N THR A 16 -7.93 8.98 6.49
CA THR A 16 -7.90 7.60 5.96
C THR A 16 -8.89 7.42 4.82
N ALA A 17 -10.12 7.98 4.94
CA ALA A 17 -11.11 7.93 3.88
C ALA A 17 -10.66 8.62 2.60
N VAL A 18 -10.01 9.79 2.69
CA VAL A 18 -9.43 10.48 1.54
C VAL A 18 -8.35 9.63 0.88
N GLY A 19 -7.47 9.00 1.66
CA GLY A 19 -6.46 8.08 1.14
C GLY A 19 -7.09 6.87 0.43
N GLY A 20 -8.13 6.27 1.00
CA GLY A 20 -8.87 5.16 0.41
C GLY A 20 -9.52 5.54 -0.93
N ILE A 21 -10.17 6.70 -1.00
CA ILE A 21 -10.77 7.21 -2.24
C ILE A 21 -9.68 7.45 -3.31
N ALA A 22 -8.53 7.99 -2.92
CA ALA A 22 -7.42 8.24 -3.86
C ALA A 22 -6.89 6.94 -4.48
N VAL A 23 -6.70 5.87 -3.68
CA VAL A 23 -6.27 4.56 -4.19
C VAL A 23 -7.34 3.91 -5.07
N MET A 24 -8.60 3.94 -4.66
CA MET A 24 -9.70 3.41 -5.48
C MET A 24 -9.81 4.17 -6.81
N GLY A 25 -9.67 5.49 -6.78
CA GLY A 25 -9.64 6.33 -7.98
C GLY A 25 -8.48 5.96 -8.91
N LEU A 26 -7.29 5.70 -8.37
CA LEU A 26 -6.14 5.27 -9.14
C LEU A 26 -6.38 3.91 -9.82
N ASN A 27 -6.98 2.95 -9.12
CA ASN A 27 -7.35 1.66 -9.71
C ASN A 27 -8.42 1.78 -10.81
N LEU A 28 -9.39 2.69 -10.64
CA LEU A 28 -10.35 2.99 -11.70
C LEU A 28 -9.69 3.62 -12.94
N VAL A 29 -8.75 4.54 -12.74
CA VAL A 29 -7.95 5.10 -13.84
C VAL A 29 -7.17 4.00 -14.55
N LEU A 30 -6.51 3.10 -13.82
CA LEU A 30 -5.81 1.95 -14.40
C LEU A 30 -6.75 1.10 -15.24
N LEU A 31 -7.93 0.76 -14.72
CA LEU A 31 -8.93 -0.06 -15.42
C LEU A 31 -9.42 0.61 -16.71
N LEU A 32 -9.83 1.87 -16.61
CA LEU A 32 -10.41 2.61 -17.75
C LEU A 32 -9.36 2.86 -18.83
N VAL A 33 -8.16 3.26 -18.45
CA VAL A 33 -7.08 3.55 -19.40
C VAL A 33 -6.56 2.27 -20.05
N SER A 34 -6.36 1.20 -19.29
CA SER A 34 -5.96 -0.10 -19.87
C SER A 34 -7.02 -0.64 -20.83
N GLY A 35 -8.31 -0.51 -20.47
CA GLY A 35 -9.41 -0.86 -21.37
C GLY A 35 -9.42 -0.03 -22.63
N ALA A 36 -9.21 1.28 -22.55
CA ALA A 36 -9.10 2.16 -23.70
C ALA A 36 -7.93 1.78 -24.61
N ILE A 37 -6.75 1.53 -24.04
CA ILE A 37 -5.58 1.08 -24.81
C ILE A 37 -5.87 -0.23 -25.53
N LEU A 38 -6.49 -1.22 -24.86
CA LEU A 38 -6.84 -2.50 -25.50
C LEU A 38 -7.79 -2.31 -26.67
N LEU A 39 -8.81 -1.45 -26.54
CA LEU A 39 -9.76 -1.16 -27.62
C LEU A 39 -9.05 -0.46 -28.79
N LEU A 40 -8.17 0.50 -28.53
CA LEU A 40 -7.46 1.25 -29.55
C LEU A 40 -6.37 0.42 -30.26
N ASN A 41 -5.74 -0.52 -29.53
CA ASN A 41 -4.64 -1.35 -30.05
C ASN A 41 -5.09 -2.74 -30.52
N GLY A 42 -6.39 -2.97 -30.74
CA GLY A 42 -6.90 -4.24 -31.24
C GLY A 42 -6.74 -5.42 -30.27
N GLY A 43 -6.69 -5.18 -28.96
CA GLY A 43 -6.62 -6.21 -27.93
C GLY A 43 -5.21 -6.73 -27.62
N HIS A 44 -4.16 -6.08 -28.12
CA HIS A 44 -2.78 -6.51 -27.88
C HIS A 44 -2.27 -6.12 -26.49
N PHE A 45 -1.67 -7.11 -25.79
CA PHE A 45 -0.95 -6.92 -24.54
C PHE A 45 0.55 -6.76 -24.81
N ALA A 46 1.21 -5.82 -24.13
CA ALA A 46 2.67 -5.69 -24.14
C ALA A 46 3.36 -6.87 -23.43
N GLN A 47 2.70 -7.42 -22.40
CA GLN A 47 3.13 -8.64 -21.72
C GLN A 47 2.41 -9.86 -22.28
N PRO A 48 3.12 -10.87 -22.81
CA PRO A 48 2.50 -12.15 -23.16
C PRO A 48 1.85 -12.78 -21.93
N LEU A 49 0.57 -13.16 -22.04
CA LEU A 49 -0.17 -13.82 -20.96
C LEU A 49 0.31 -15.28 -20.84
N ASN A 50 1.34 -15.48 -20.03
CA ASN A 50 1.83 -16.79 -19.66
C ASN A 50 1.76 -16.94 -18.14
N PHE A 51 0.92 -17.85 -17.67
CA PHE A 51 0.71 -18.10 -16.23
C PHE A 51 1.61 -19.23 -15.69
N THR A 52 2.41 -19.87 -16.54
CA THR A 52 3.23 -21.01 -16.12
C THR A 52 4.67 -20.63 -15.80
N LEU A 53 5.13 -19.49 -16.29
CA LEU A 53 6.50 -19.02 -16.08
C LEU A 53 6.50 -17.58 -15.57
N SER A 54 7.23 -17.35 -14.48
CA SER A 54 7.41 -15.98 -13.98
C SER A 54 8.15 -15.11 -15.01
N PRO A 55 7.65 -13.91 -15.32
CA PRO A 55 8.38 -12.96 -16.16
C PRO A 55 9.63 -12.38 -15.49
N ASN A 56 9.76 -12.54 -14.17
CA ASN A 56 10.96 -12.13 -13.43
C ASN A 56 12.00 -13.22 -13.44
N PRO A 57 13.20 -13.00 -14.06
CA PRO A 57 14.25 -13.99 -14.12
C PRO A 57 14.68 -14.56 -12.75
N GLY A 58 14.59 -13.76 -11.70
CA GLY A 58 14.93 -14.16 -10.32
C GLY A 58 13.95 -15.15 -9.68
N TYR A 59 12.75 -15.34 -10.27
CA TYR A 59 11.67 -16.15 -9.69
C TYR A 59 11.10 -17.18 -10.67
N GLN A 60 11.96 -17.79 -11.49
CA GLN A 60 11.54 -18.79 -12.47
C GLN A 60 11.55 -20.22 -11.94
N SER A 61 12.31 -20.52 -10.88
CA SER A 61 12.26 -21.82 -10.23
C SER A 61 11.09 -21.92 -9.23
N GLY A 62 10.54 -23.12 -9.02
CA GLY A 62 9.43 -23.31 -8.07
C GLY A 62 9.78 -22.86 -6.65
N MET A 63 11.02 -23.11 -6.20
CA MET A 63 11.48 -22.67 -4.88
C MET A 63 11.59 -21.15 -4.79
N ALA A 64 12.06 -20.49 -5.85
CA ALA A 64 12.13 -19.03 -5.90
C ALA A 64 10.72 -18.40 -5.92
N MET A 65 9.76 -19.00 -6.65
CA MET A 65 8.36 -18.57 -6.59
C MET A 65 7.75 -18.73 -5.19
N LEU A 66 8.04 -19.83 -4.49
CA LEU A 66 7.60 -20.00 -3.11
C LEU A 66 8.18 -18.95 -2.17
N SER A 67 9.44 -18.57 -2.34
CA SER A 67 10.04 -17.51 -1.54
C SER A 67 9.36 -16.14 -1.74
N PHE A 68 8.75 -15.90 -2.91
CA PHE A 68 8.00 -14.68 -3.19
C PHE A 68 6.66 -14.62 -2.45
N VAL A 69 6.12 -15.76 -1.98
CA VAL A 69 4.86 -15.81 -1.21
C VAL A 69 4.94 -14.94 0.04
N VAL A 70 6.13 -14.79 0.64
CA VAL A 70 6.37 -13.87 1.77
C VAL A 70 5.95 -12.44 1.45
N PHE A 71 6.30 -11.95 0.26
CA PHE A 71 5.90 -10.61 -0.19
C PHE A 71 4.41 -10.52 -0.53
N ALA A 72 3.83 -11.60 -1.06
CA ALA A 72 2.39 -11.67 -1.30
C ALA A 72 1.60 -11.62 0.01
N ILE A 73 2.01 -12.36 1.04
CA ILE A 73 1.41 -12.30 2.39
C ILE A 73 1.49 -10.87 2.93
N PHE A 74 2.64 -10.22 2.84
CA PHE A 74 2.82 -8.83 3.28
C PHE A 74 1.88 -7.86 2.54
N ALA A 75 1.63 -8.07 1.25
CA ALA A 75 0.75 -7.22 0.46
C ALA A 75 -0.73 -7.30 0.91
N TYR A 76 -1.13 -8.40 1.53
CA TYR A 76 -2.47 -8.58 2.12
C TYR A 76 -2.52 -8.28 3.62
N GLY A 77 -1.38 -8.06 4.27
CA GLY A 77 -1.27 -7.67 5.67
C GLY A 77 -1.87 -6.30 5.93
N GLY A 78 -2.23 -6.04 7.21
CA GLY A 78 -2.75 -4.74 7.66
C GLY A 78 -4.24 -4.73 7.96
N ILE A 79 -5.02 -5.72 7.52
CA ILE A 79 -6.44 -5.85 7.87
C ILE A 79 -6.60 -6.00 9.39
N GLU A 80 -5.70 -6.70 10.04
CA GLU A 80 -5.65 -6.88 11.50
C GLU A 80 -5.48 -5.55 12.25
N ALA A 81 -4.82 -4.57 11.63
CA ALA A 81 -4.60 -3.26 12.24
C ALA A 81 -5.90 -2.51 12.52
N VAL A 82 -6.99 -2.80 11.79
CA VAL A 82 -8.29 -2.16 12.04
C VAL A 82 -9.02 -2.75 13.25
N GLY A 83 -8.52 -3.82 13.86
CA GLY A 83 -9.10 -4.45 15.06
C GLY A 83 -9.32 -3.49 16.22
N GLY A 84 -8.42 -2.51 16.41
CA GLY A 84 -8.57 -1.45 17.39
C GLY A 84 -9.73 -0.46 17.15
N LEU A 85 -10.47 -0.60 16.05
CA LEU A 85 -11.60 0.25 15.67
C LEU A 85 -12.96 -0.44 15.85
N VAL A 86 -12.98 -1.70 16.27
CA VAL A 86 -14.19 -2.53 16.42
C VAL A 86 -15.22 -1.84 17.31
N ASP A 87 -14.81 -1.28 18.46
CA ASP A 87 -15.66 -0.59 19.44
C ASP A 87 -16.27 0.73 18.91
N LYS A 88 -15.77 1.25 17.79
CA LYS A 88 -16.28 2.46 17.12
C LYS A 88 -17.14 2.14 15.90
N THR A 89 -17.30 0.87 15.59
CA THR A 89 -18.14 0.41 14.48
C THR A 89 -19.58 0.23 14.97
N ASP A 90 -20.55 0.76 14.22
CA ASP A 90 -21.94 0.51 14.52
C ASP A 90 -22.27 -0.98 14.29
N LYS A 91 -22.93 -1.64 15.26
CA LYS A 91 -23.26 -3.08 15.23
C LYS A 91 -22.03 -3.92 14.83
N PRO A 92 -20.93 -3.90 15.63
CA PRO A 92 -19.64 -4.45 15.23
C PRO A 92 -19.68 -5.93 14.87
N GLU A 93 -20.52 -6.71 15.56
CA GLU A 93 -20.70 -8.14 15.31
C GLU A 93 -21.10 -8.47 13.85
N LYS A 94 -21.85 -7.56 13.21
CA LYS A 94 -22.28 -7.72 11.80
C LYS A 94 -21.42 -6.89 10.85
N ASN A 95 -21.30 -5.60 11.14
CA ASN A 95 -20.74 -4.65 10.19
C ASN A 95 -19.21 -4.76 10.09
N PHE A 96 -18.52 -5.06 11.21
CA PHE A 96 -17.08 -5.22 11.19
C PHE A 96 -16.68 -6.49 10.41
N ALA A 97 -17.27 -7.65 10.74
CA ALA A 97 -16.99 -8.91 10.05
C ALA A 97 -17.33 -8.81 8.54
N LYS A 98 -18.48 -8.24 8.20
CA LYS A 98 -18.88 -8.01 6.80
C LYS A 98 -17.89 -7.07 6.09
N GLY A 99 -17.45 -6.01 6.74
CA GLY A 99 -16.45 -5.06 6.20
C GLY A 99 -15.12 -5.74 5.88
N ILE A 100 -14.62 -6.60 6.78
CA ILE A 100 -13.38 -7.37 6.55
C ILE A 100 -13.51 -8.31 5.35
N ILE A 101 -14.61 -9.05 5.25
CA ILE A 101 -14.84 -9.98 4.13
C ILE A 101 -14.90 -9.21 2.79
N ILE A 102 -15.66 -8.11 2.74
CA ILE A 102 -15.74 -7.27 1.53
C ILE A 102 -14.38 -6.71 1.18
N ALA A 103 -13.63 -6.19 2.16
CA ALA A 103 -12.29 -5.66 1.94
C ALA A 103 -11.35 -6.73 1.39
N ALA A 104 -11.34 -7.93 1.95
CA ALA A 104 -10.52 -9.04 1.48
C ALA A 104 -10.83 -9.40 0.02
N ILE A 105 -12.10 -9.49 -0.36
CA ILE A 105 -12.52 -9.79 -1.74
C ILE A 105 -12.10 -8.66 -2.69
N VAL A 106 -12.38 -7.40 -2.33
CA VAL A 106 -12.06 -6.23 -3.17
C VAL A 106 -10.56 -6.10 -3.37
N ILE A 107 -9.76 -6.30 -2.32
CA ILE A 107 -8.30 -6.25 -2.39
C ILE A 107 -7.76 -7.38 -3.28
N SER A 108 -8.24 -8.61 -3.09
CA SER A 108 -7.78 -9.78 -3.88
C SER A 108 -8.08 -9.61 -5.36
N ILE A 109 -9.31 -9.22 -5.70
CA ILE A 109 -9.70 -8.96 -7.09
C ILE A 109 -8.91 -7.75 -7.64
N GLY A 110 -8.82 -6.67 -6.88
CA GLY A 110 -8.13 -5.45 -7.28
C GLY A 110 -6.66 -5.68 -7.58
N TYR A 111 -5.93 -6.41 -6.75
CA TYR A 111 -4.52 -6.71 -6.97
C TYR A 111 -4.33 -7.62 -8.19
N SER A 112 -5.10 -8.69 -8.31
CA SER A 112 -5.01 -9.61 -9.46
C SER A 112 -5.31 -8.88 -10.77
N LEU A 113 -6.37 -8.07 -10.79
CA LEU A 113 -6.75 -7.29 -11.96
C LEU A 113 -5.69 -6.23 -12.30
N ALA A 114 -5.15 -5.52 -11.32
CA ALA A 114 -4.12 -4.51 -11.54
C ALA A 114 -2.85 -5.10 -12.18
N ILE A 115 -2.40 -6.27 -11.73
CA ILE A 115 -1.24 -6.96 -12.32
C ILE A 115 -1.50 -7.28 -13.80
N VAL A 116 -2.66 -7.82 -14.14
CA VAL A 116 -3.03 -8.11 -15.53
C VAL A 116 -3.10 -6.83 -16.37
N LEU A 117 -3.75 -5.79 -15.84
CA LEU A 117 -3.95 -4.53 -16.56
C LEU A 117 -2.65 -3.77 -16.82
N TRP A 118 -1.68 -3.82 -15.91
CA TRP A 118 -0.36 -3.24 -16.18
C TRP A 118 0.37 -3.95 -17.33
N GLY A 119 0.10 -5.24 -17.53
CA GLY A 119 0.63 -6.01 -18.68
C GLY A 119 0.14 -5.51 -20.04
N VAL A 120 -0.90 -4.67 -20.10
CA VAL A 120 -1.36 -4.02 -21.33
C VAL A 120 -0.31 -3.08 -21.91
N SER A 121 0.38 -2.34 -21.04
CA SER A 121 1.33 -1.28 -21.41
C SER A 121 2.78 -1.57 -21.06
N ALA A 122 3.06 -2.60 -20.28
CA ALA A 122 4.39 -2.88 -19.77
C ALA A 122 4.78 -4.35 -19.99
N ASN A 123 5.96 -4.56 -20.57
CA ASN A 123 6.59 -5.87 -20.59
C ASN A 123 7.33 -6.09 -19.27
N TRP A 124 6.83 -7.02 -18.46
CA TRP A 124 7.35 -7.30 -17.12
C TRP A 124 8.82 -7.73 -17.12
N GLN A 125 9.25 -8.49 -18.12
CA GLN A 125 10.62 -8.95 -18.22
C GLN A 125 11.58 -7.78 -18.40
N GLN A 126 11.21 -6.80 -19.22
CA GLN A 126 11.99 -5.59 -19.42
C GLN A 126 11.99 -4.69 -18.17
N VAL A 127 10.81 -4.48 -17.58
CA VAL A 127 10.66 -3.63 -16.39
C VAL A 127 11.43 -4.19 -15.21
N LEU A 128 11.30 -5.49 -14.91
CA LEU A 128 11.93 -6.14 -13.77
C LEU A 128 13.43 -6.44 -14.01
N GLY A 129 13.85 -6.56 -15.26
CA GLY A 129 15.26 -6.70 -15.64
C GLY A 129 16.05 -5.38 -15.61
N ALA A 130 15.38 -4.24 -15.56
CA ALA A 130 16.04 -2.94 -15.54
C ALA A 130 16.65 -2.64 -14.14
N ARG A 131 17.95 -2.34 -14.08
CA ARG A 131 18.65 -2.03 -12.82
C ARG A 131 18.10 -0.81 -12.08
N SER A 132 17.42 0.09 -12.77
CA SER A 132 16.79 1.28 -12.21
C SER A 132 15.45 1.00 -11.54
N THR A 133 14.84 -0.16 -11.78
CA THR A 133 13.54 -0.53 -11.23
C THR A 133 13.72 -1.29 -9.92
N ASN A 134 13.01 -0.86 -8.89
CA ASN A 134 13.00 -1.47 -7.57
C ASN A 134 11.61 -1.38 -6.94
N LEU A 135 11.38 -2.02 -5.79
CA LEU A 135 10.09 -2.02 -5.11
C LEU A 135 9.58 -0.61 -4.73
N GLY A 136 10.47 0.35 -4.56
CA GLY A 136 10.08 1.72 -4.21
C GLY A 136 9.59 2.55 -5.40
N ASN A 137 9.94 2.18 -6.63
CA ASN A 137 9.60 2.98 -7.81
C ASN A 137 8.78 2.24 -8.88
N ILE A 138 8.59 0.92 -8.77
CA ILE A 138 7.94 0.10 -9.80
C ILE A 138 6.55 0.62 -10.19
N THR A 139 5.74 1.05 -9.22
CA THR A 139 4.40 1.57 -9.50
C THR A 139 4.46 2.83 -10.37
N TYR A 140 5.42 3.72 -10.12
CA TYR A 140 5.62 4.92 -10.94
C TYR A 140 6.08 4.57 -12.35
N VAL A 141 6.98 3.60 -12.48
CA VAL A 141 7.47 3.10 -13.79
C VAL A 141 6.31 2.54 -14.61
N LEU A 142 5.47 1.70 -13.99
CA LEU A 142 4.31 1.09 -14.66
C LEU A 142 3.26 2.13 -15.05
N MET A 143 2.96 3.09 -14.20
CA MET A 143 2.01 4.15 -14.50
C MET A 143 2.56 5.13 -15.55
N THR A 144 3.86 5.39 -15.56
CA THR A 144 4.51 6.15 -16.65
C THR A 144 4.36 5.43 -17.98
N SER A 145 4.62 4.13 -18.00
CA SER A 145 4.42 3.30 -19.20
C SER A 145 2.97 3.32 -19.68
N LEU A 146 2.01 3.17 -18.76
CA LEU A 146 0.58 3.23 -19.09
C LEU A 146 0.20 4.55 -19.74
N GLY A 147 0.60 5.68 -19.17
CA GLY A 147 0.31 7.01 -19.72
C GLY A 147 0.98 7.24 -21.08
N ALA A 148 2.22 6.80 -21.24
CA ALA A 148 2.93 6.93 -22.51
C ALA A 148 2.27 6.05 -23.60
N THR A 149 1.88 4.82 -23.28
CA THR A 149 1.18 3.92 -24.22
C THR A 149 -0.19 4.48 -24.59
N LEU A 150 -0.92 5.08 -23.65
CA LEU A 150 -2.17 5.78 -23.97
C LEU A 150 -1.92 6.92 -24.98
N GLY A 151 -0.90 7.75 -24.75
CA GLY A 151 -0.53 8.81 -25.69
C GLY A 151 -0.22 8.30 -27.09
N GLN A 152 0.50 7.18 -27.20
CA GLN A 152 0.79 6.52 -28.46
C GLN A 152 -0.47 5.96 -29.13
N ALA A 153 -1.36 5.31 -28.39
CA ALA A 153 -2.63 4.79 -28.87
C ALA A 153 -3.57 5.91 -29.39
N LEU A 154 -3.43 7.12 -28.84
CA LEU A 154 -4.13 8.32 -29.31
C LEU A 154 -3.40 9.06 -30.42
N HIS A 155 -2.33 8.46 -30.99
CA HIS A 155 -1.51 9.04 -32.06
C HIS A 155 -0.90 10.42 -31.71
N LEU A 156 -0.61 10.67 -30.43
CA LEU A 156 0.09 11.87 -29.99
C LEU A 156 1.57 11.82 -30.43
N THR A 157 2.19 13.01 -30.52
CA THR A 157 3.64 13.08 -30.78
C THR A 157 4.43 12.34 -29.68
N PRO A 158 5.65 11.82 -29.98
CA PRO A 158 6.46 11.16 -28.97
C PRO A 158 6.69 11.99 -27.70
N ALA A 159 6.90 13.29 -27.87
CA ALA A 159 7.06 14.20 -26.73
C ALA A 159 5.78 14.33 -25.88
N ALA A 160 4.62 14.45 -26.54
CA ALA A 160 3.33 14.53 -25.83
C ALA A 160 2.99 13.20 -25.13
N SER A 161 3.28 12.06 -25.76
CA SER A 161 3.10 10.73 -25.15
C SER A 161 3.98 10.57 -23.90
N ALA A 162 5.25 10.97 -23.97
CA ALA A 162 6.14 10.94 -22.81
C ALA A 162 5.64 11.86 -21.68
N LEU A 163 5.15 13.06 -22.03
CA LEU A 163 4.56 13.99 -21.05
C LEU A 163 3.32 13.40 -20.36
N THR A 164 2.46 12.70 -21.10
CA THR A 164 1.31 11.99 -20.56
C THR A 164 1.77 10.95 -19.50
N GLY A 165 2.82 10.19 -19.80
CA GLY A 165 3.43 9.27 -18.83
C GLY A 165 3.90 9.97 -17.55
N VAL A 166 4.57 11.11 -17.67
CA VAL A 166 5.01 11.92 -16.51
C VAL A 166 3.82 12.37 -15.65
N TRP A 167 2.71 12.80 -16.27
CA TRP A 167 1.51 13.17 -15.52
C TRP A 167 0.87 11.99 -14.78
N PHE A 168 0.83 10.82 -15.40
CA PHE A 168 0.36 9.59 -14.74
C PHE A 168 1.20 9.27 -13.50
N ALA A 169 2.53 9.38 -13.60
CA ALA A 169 3.40 9.20 -12.44
C ALA A 169 3.14 10.22 -11.33
N ARG A 170 2.91 11.49 -11.67
CA ARG A 170 2.60 12.56 -10.70
C ARG A 170 1.27 12.33 -9.98
N ILE A 171 0.21 11.95 -10.72
CA ILE A 171 -1.10 11.62 -10.14
C ILE A 171 -0.97 10.41 -9.22
N THR A 172 -0.22 9.40 -9.65
CA THR A 172 0.11 8.23 -8.82
C THR A 172 0.81 8.64 -7.54
N GLY A 173 1.82 9.50 -7.63
CA GLY A 173 2.56 10.02 -6.47
C GLY A 173 1.64 10.72 -5.46
N LEU A 174 0.76 11.56 -5.93
CA LEU A 174 -0.22 12.25 -5.09
C LEU A 174 -1.19 11.25 -4.43
N SER A 175 -1.73 10.30 -5.20
CA SER A 175 -2.66 9.28 -4.69
C SER A 175 -1.99 8.39 -3.64
N MET A 176 -0.76 7.95 -3.87
CA MET A 176 0.01 7.15 -2.92
C MET A 176 0.37 7.95 -1.66
N PHE A 177 0.73 9.22 -1.81
CA PHE A 177 0.99 10.10 -0.66
C PHE A 177 -0.24 10.21 0.26
N LEU A 178 -1.44 10.43 -0.32
CA LEU A 178 -2.68 10.49 0.43
C LEU A 178 -3.02 9.16 1.09
N ALA A 179 -2.83 8.05 0.36
CA ALA A 179 -3.08 6.69 0.86
C ALA A 179 -2.15 6.33 2.02
N TYR A 180 -0.85 6.52 1.86
CA TYR A 180 0.13 6.24 2.91
C TYR A 180 -0.06 7.14 4.12
N THR A 181 -0.44 8.40 3.92
CA THR A 181 -0.79 9.28 5.04
C THR A 181 -1.96 8.71 5.84
N GLY A 182 -3.03 8.28 5.18
CA GLY A 182 -4.18 7.65 5.82
C GLY A 182 -3.83 6.35 6.54
N ALA A 183 -3.10 5.45 5.86
CA ALA A 183 -2.62 4.20 6.44
C ALA A 183 -1.74 4.44 7.67
N PHE A 184 -0.83 5.40 7.61
CA PHE A 184 0.07 5.73 8.71
C PHE A 184 -0.66 6.22 9.95
N PHE A 185 -1.74 6.99 9.79
CA PHE A 185 -2.59 7.38 10.91
C PHE A 185 -3.28 6.18 11.55
N THR A 186 -3.83 5.27 10.74
CA THR A 186 -4.51 4.07 11.22
C THR A 186 -3.53 3.14 11.93
N LEU A 187 -2.37 2.85 11.34
CA LEU A 187 -1.33 1.98 11.90
C LEU A 187 -0.71 2.56 13.19
N SER A 188 -0.65 3.88 13.33
CA SER A 188 -0.13 4.50 14.55
C SER A 188 -1.12 4.44 15.73
N TYR A 189 -2.41 4.36 15.45
CA TYR A 189 -3.44 4.44 16.51
C TYR A 189 -4.08 3.08 16.81
N SER A 190 -4.50 2.34 15.78
CA SER A 190 -5.39 1.20 15.97
C SER A 190 -4.73 0.04 16.74
N PRO A 191 -3.51 -0.42 16.40
CA PRO A 191 -2.84 -1.47 17.15
C PRO A 191 -2.52 -1.07 18.59
N LEU A 192 -2.07 0.17 18.78
CA LEU A 192 -1.76 0.67 20.11
C LEU A 192 -3.00 0.70 21.00
N LYS A 193 -4.14 1.14 20.45
CA LYS A 193 -5.43 1.11 21.16
C LYS A 193 -5.84 -0.33 21.48
N ALA A 194 -5.71 -1.25 20.54
CA ALA A 194 -6.04 -2.66 20.77
C ALA A 194 -5.22 -3.26 21.91
N ILE A 195 -3.92 -2.97 21.96
CA ILE A 195 -3.02 -3.45 23.02
C ILE A 195 -3.36 -2.80 24.37
N ILE A 196 -3.45 -1.48 24.43
CA ILE A 196 -3.64 -0.75 25.72
C ILE A 196 -5.05 -0.96 26.29
N GLN A 197 -6.08 -0.99 25.46
CA GLN A 197 -7.47 -1.12 25.91
C GLN A 197 -7.96 -2.57 25.95
N GLY A 198 -7.36 -3.47 25.17
CA GLY A 198 -7.70 -4.89 25.11
C GLY A 198 -7.04 -5.73 26.19
N THR A 199 -6.11 -5.18 26.98
CA THR A 199 -5.45 -5.88 28.09
C THR A 199 -5.87 -5.33 29.45
N PRO A 200 -5.79 -6.13 30.54
CA PRO A 200 -6.08 -5.65 31.89
C PRO A 200 -5.21 -4.44 32.25
N LYS A 201 -5.85 -3.40 32.77
CA LYS A 201 -5.16 -2.14 33.14
C LYS A 201 -4.01 -2.32 34.12
N ALA A 202 -4.06 -3.37 34.95
CA ALA A 202 -3.00 -3.67 35.93
C ALA A 202 -1.66 -4.07 35.28
N LEU A 203 -1.67 -4.44 34.00
CA LEU A 203 -0.45 -4.81 33.26
C LEU A 203 0.29 -3.60 32.69
N TRP A 204 -0.32 -2.42 32.76
CA TRP A 204 0.24 -1.19 32.18
C TRP A 204 0.47 -0.12 33.24
N PRO A 205 1.52 0.71 33.11
CA PRO A 205 1.65 1.92 33.89
C PRO A 205 0.39 2.78 33.75
N SER A 206 -0.12 3.33 34.86
CA SER A 206 -1.37 4.10 34.86
C SER A 206 -1.38 5.29 33.88
N VAL A 207 -0.22 5.85 33.60
CA VAL A 207 -0.04 6.94 32.63
C VAL A 207 -0.38 6.49 31.21
N MET A 208 -0.07 5.22 30.81
CA MET A 208 -0.31 4.69 29.47
C MET A 208 -1.79 4.39 29.21
N THR A 209 -2.54 4.06 30.25
CA THR A 209 -3.96 3.72 30.16
C THR A 209 -4.90 4.94 30.26
N ARG A 210 -4.37 6.12 30.61
CA ARG A 210 -5.16 7.35 30.69
C ARG A 210 -5.50 7.85 29.28
N LEU A 211 -6.79 8.07 29.07
CA LEU A 211 -7.28 8.69 27.84
C LEU A 211 -7.34 10.21 28.02
N ASN A 212 -6.99 10.94 26.96
CA ASN A 212 -7.16 12.38 26.91
C ASN A 212 -8.64 12.76 26.66
N VAL A 213 -8.94 14.06 26.61
CA VAL A 213 -10.30 14.59 26.37
C VAL A 213 -10.90 14.12 25.02
N ASN A 214 -10.09 13.64 24.10
CA ASN A 214 -10.51 13.10 22.80
C ASN A 214 -10.62 11.55 22.79
N GLY A 215 -10.51 10.92 23.96
CA GLY A 215 -10.59 9.46 24.08
C GLY A 215 -9.35 8.71 23.58
N MET A 216 -8.19 9.37 23.50
CA MET A 216 -6.96 8.81 22.95
C MET A 216 -5.92 8.54 24.05
N PRO A 217 -5.17 7.41 24.01
CA PRO A 217 -4.10 7.10 24.96
C PRO A 217 -2.83 7.92 24.62
N ALA A 218 -2.88 9.22 24.86
CA ALA A 218 -1.88 10.17 24.38
C ALA A 218 -0.45 9.84 24.83
N ALA A 219 -0.26 9.45 26.10
CA ALA A 219 1.06 9.10 26.62
C ALA A 219 1.67 7.89 25.90
N ALA A 220 0.88 6.85 25.65
CA ALA A 220 1.31 5.67 24.90
C ALA A 220 1.64 6.02 23.44
N MET A 221 0.85 6.89 22.80
CA MET A 221 1.11 7.36 21.44
C MET A 221 2.41 8.16 21.32
N TRP A 222 2.72 9.02 22.31
CA TRP A 222 3.98 9.75 22.33
C TRP A 222 5.19 8.85 22.60
N LEU A 223 5.04 7.86 23.48
CA LEU A 223 6.09 6.85 23.70
C LEU A 223 6.36 6.07 22.42
N GLN A 224 5.32 5.60 21.71
CA GLN A 224 5.46 4.93 20.40
C GLN A 224 6.20 5.85 19.42
N CYS A 225 5.83 7.12 19.34
CA CYS A 225 6.48 8.10 18.46
C CYS A 225 7.98 8.23 18.78
N LEU A 226 8.33 8.31 20.06
CA LEU A 226 9.73 8.37 20.50
C LEU A 226 10.50 7.11 20.10
N LEU A 227 9.96 5.92 20.40
CA LEU A 227 10.60 4.65 20.10
C LEU A 227 10.83 4.48 18.59
N VAL A 228 9.80 4.75 17.76
CA VAL A 228 9.90 4.70 16.31
C VAL A 228 10.92 5.73 15.80
N GLY A 229 10.91 6.95 16.34
CA GLY A 229 11.88 7.99 15.96
C GLY A 229 13.31 7.58 16.27
N VAL A 230 13.58 7.06 17.46
CA VAL A 230 14.90 6.53 17.84
C VAL A 230 15.32 5.39 16.91
N PHE A 231 14.41 4.45 16.63
CA PHE A 231 14.68 3.33 15.72
C PHE A 231 15.03 3.79 14.31
N ILE A 232 14.29 4.76 13.75
CA ILE A 232 14.58 5.35 12.43
C ILE A 232 15.97 5.98 12.42
N VAL A 233 16.31 6.75 13.46
CA VAL A 233 17.64 7.39 13.57
C VAL A 233 18.74 6.34 13.62
N LEU A 234 18.60 5.30 14.46
CA LEU A 234 19.61 4.24 14.57
C LEU A 234 19.84 3.51 13.24
N VAL A 235 18.74 3.21 12.51
CA VAL A 235 18.82 2.56 11.21
C VAL A 235 19.45 3.47 10.16
N SER A 236 19.19 4.77 10.20
CA SER A 236 19.77 5.75 9.27
C SER A 236 21.32 5.80 9.34
N PHE A 237 21.89 5.44 10.46
CA PHE A 237 23.34 5.31 10.62
C PHE A 237 23.91 3.96 10.12
N GLY A 238 23.07 2.99 9.81
CA GLY A 238 23.48 1.64 9.41
C GLY A 238 23.99 1.50 7.96
N GLY A 239 23.99 2.57 7.17
CA GLY A 239 24.56 2.61 5.82
C GLY A 239 23.83 1.80 4.75
N ASP A 240 22.74 1.14 5.07
CA ASP A 240 21.92 0.40 4.10
C ASP A 240 21.12 1.37 3.20
N SER A 241 20.96 0.99 1.92
CA SER A 241 20.03 1.72 1.05
C SER A 241 18.60 1.61 1.57
N ALA A 242 17.77 2.62 1.31
CA ALA A 242 16.36 2.62 1.71
C ALA A 242 15.60 1.37 1.20
N SER A 243 15.97 0.86 0.03
CA SER A 243 15.40 -0.36 -0.55
C SER A 243 15.80 -1.62 0.22
N ALA A 244 17.09 -1.76 0.57
CA ALA A 244 17.59 -2.89 1.36
C ALA A 244 16.95 -2.91 2.75
N PHE A 245 16.83 -1.74 3.37
CA PHE A 245 16.14 -1.60 4.65
C PHE A 245 14.66 -1.97 4.57
N TYR A 246 13.95 -1.51 3.55
CA TYR A 246 12.54 -1.88 3.33
C TYR A 246 12.37 -3.39 3.20
N ASN A 247 13.23 -4.06 2.43
CA ASN A 247 13.19 -5.51 2.27
C ASN A 247 13.39 -6.24 3.61
N LYS A 248 14.37 -5.80 4.42
CA LYS A 248 14.60 -6.35 5.76
C LYS A 248 13.38 -6.18 6.66
N LEU A 249 12.76 -4.99 6.67
CA LEU A 249 11.54 -4.75 7.45
C LEU A 249 10.37 -5.61 6.99
N THR A 250 10.19 -5.78 5.69
CA THR A 250 9.13 -6.64 5.14
C THR A 250 9.31 -8.09 5.59
N LEU A 251 10.53 -8.62 5.53
CA LEU A 251 10.82 -9.97 6.01
C LEU A 251 10.56 -10.10 7.51
N MET A 252 11.00 -9.13 8.31
CA MET A 252 10.77 -9.13 9.76
C MET A 252 9.29 -9.05 10.13
N ALA A 253 8.53 -8.20 9.43
CA ALA A 253 7.09 -8.08 9.67
C ALA A 253 6.36 -9.39 9.40
N ASN A 254 6.71 -10.10 8.31
CA ASN A 254 6.07 -11.39 7.99
C ASN A 254 6.43 -12.52 8.96
N VAL A 255 7.61 -12.48 9.56
CA VAL A 255 8.00 -13.49 10.60
C VAL A 255 7.27 -13.22 11.91
N SER A 256 6.83 -11.99 12.17
CA SER A 256 6.14 -11.58 13.39
C SER A 256 4.61 -11.71 13.32
N MET A 257 4.06 -12.02 12.15
CA MET A 257 2.64 -12.30 11.92
C MET A 257 2.34 -13.80 12.04
#